data_246f4892de3ae7b0c739ce4a496a7b71
#
_entry.id   246f4892de3ae7b0c739ce4a496a7b71
#
_cell.length_a   1.000
_cell.length_b   1.000
_cell.length_c   1.000
_cell.angle_alpha   90.00
_cell.angle_beta   90.00
_cell.angle_gamma   90.00
#
_symmetry.space_group_name_H-M   'P 1'
#
loop_
_entity.id
_entity.type
_entity.pdbx_description
1 polymer ?
#
loop_
_entity_poly.entity_id
_entity_poly.type
_entity_poly.pdbx_seq_one_letter_code
_entity_poly.pdbx_strand_id
1 'polypeptide(L)'
;MKVLLLVMLFATSSLATAFDHDHQAFTKLLAEHVSWNSAGTESTVNYRRLIENRAPLDAYLESLSEVDTDEFDSWREADQLAFLINAYNGFTLALILDNYPIDSIRNIGRFWQNPWRIRFFWLLGSDMHLDQVEHEIIREPGRFDEPRIHFAVNCASVGCPALRDEAFVGDRLDAQLEDSTERFLRDRTRNRYNAANDRLEVSSIFRWYGEDFERDAGSLAAWLARYADLFSDDEQVRQQIRERRVSIGYLSYDWALNE
;
A
#
# COMPACT_ATOMS: atom_id res chain seq x y z
N MET A 1 20.04 30.30 61.78
CA MET A 1 18.95 29.49 61.23
C MET A 1 19.12 29.48 59.75
N LYS A 2 19.56 28.33 59.17
CA LYS A 2 19.65 28.14 57.68
C LYS A 2 18.39 27.41 57.27
N VAL A 3 17.54 28.07 56.49
CA VAL A 3 16.34 27.44 55.88
C VAL A 3 16.80 26.67 54.65
N LEU A 4 16.66 25.34 54.69
CA LEU A 4 16.95 24.46 53.57
C LEU A 4 15.67 24.44 52.70
N LEU A 5 15.72 25.03 51.49
CA LEU A 5 14.62 24.99 50.50
C LEU A 5 14.72 23.64 49.80
N LEU A 6 13.78 22.72 50.07
CA LEU A 6 13.65 21.44 49.38
C LEU A 6 12.88 21.67 48.08
N VAL A 7 13.56 21.67 46.94
CA VAL A 7 12.91 21.71 45.61
C VAL A 7 12.50 20.29 45.26
N MET A 8 11.18 20.03 45.33
CA MET A 8 10.61 18.77 44.77
C MET A 8 10.51 18.93 43.25
N LEU A 9 11.35 18.20 42.52
CA LEU A 9 11.14 17.99 41.07
C LEU A 9 10.00 16.97 40.93
N PHE A 10 8.83 17.44 40.45
CA PHE A 10 7.80 16.56 39.92
C PHE A 10 8.23 16.11 38.53
N ALA A 11 8.70 14.86 38.40
CA ALA A 11 8.82 14.19 37.14
C ALA A 11 7.40 13.90 36.65
N THR A 12 6.90 14.70 35.69
CA THR A 12 5.70 14.36 34.92
C THR A 12 6.09 13.25 33.97
N SER A 13 5.81 12.00 34.35
CA SER A 13 5.81 10.90 33.41
C SER A 13 4.69 11.15 32.41
N SER A 14 5.03 11.58 31.21
CA SER A 14 4.13 11.51 30.08
C SER A 14 3.84 10.01 29.87
N LEU A 15 2.61 9.58 30.15
CA LEU A 15 2.16 8.26 29.71
C LEU A 15 2.18 8.31 28.20
N ALA A 16 3.16 7.67 27.56
CA ALA A 16 3.10 7.42 26.13
C ALA A 16 1.79 6.66 25.89
N THR A 17 0.89 7.23 25.12
CA THR A 17 -0.30 6.52 24.67
C THR A 17 0.17 5.42 23.72
N ALA A 18 -0.27 4.17 23.97
CA ALA A 18 0.01 3.05 23.08
C ALA A 18 -0.44 3.40 21.65
N PHE A 19 0.32 2.92 20.67
CA PHE A 19 -0.01 3.14 19.25
C PHE A 19 -1.42 2.62 18.90
N ASP A 20 -2.18 3.37 18.11
CA ASP A 20 -3.51 2.99 17.64
C ASP A 20 -3.44 2.00 16.47
N HIS A 21 -3.48 0.69 16.75
CA HIS A 21 -3.46 -0.37 15.74
C HIS A 21 -4.73 -0.44 14.87
N ASP A 22 -5.81 0.26 15.24
CA ASP A 22 -7.00 0.41 14.40
C ASP A 22 -6.83 1.49 13.34
N HIS A 23 -5.77 2.30 13.41
CA HIS A 23 -5.46 3.39 12.49
C HIS A 23 -6.68 4.29 12.20
N GLN A 24 -7.48 4.60 13.24
CA GLN A 24 -8.76 5.29 13.10
C GLN A 24 -8.63 6.67 12.44
N ALA A 25 -7.58 7.41 12.78
CA ALA A 25 -7.31 8.72 12.18
C ALA A 25 -7.08 8.61 10.67
N PHE A 26 -6.33 7.60 10.22
CA PHE A 26 -6.06 7.38 8.80
C PHE A 26 -7.30 6.87 8.06
N THR A 27 -8.06 5.95 8.65
CA THR A 27 -9.36 5.50 8.11
C THR A 27 -10.30 6.67 7.85
N LYS A 28 -10.43 7.57 8.82
CA LYS A 28 -11.28 8.76 8.67
C LYS A 28 -10.80 9.66 7.52
N LEU A 29 -9.49 9.90 7.41
CA LEU A 29 -8.91 10.69 6.34
C LEU A 29 -9.15 10.04 4.98
N LEU A 30 -8.91 8.75 4.84
CA LEU A 30 -9.13 8.02 3.59
C LEU A 30 -10.60 8.07 3.17
N ALA A 31 -11.54 7.83 4.09
CA ALA A 31 -12.97 7.91 3.82
C ALA A 31 -13.44 9.30 3.35
N GLU A 32 -12.75 10.38 3.73
CA GLU A 32 -13.07 11.75 3.32
C GLU A 32 -12.50 12.13 1.94
N HIS A 33 -11.40 11.48 1.50
CA HIS A 33 -10.62 11.92 0.35
C HIS A 33 -10.49 10.88 -0.77
N VAL A 34 -10.81 9.61 -0.51
CA VAL A 34 -10.79 8.53 -1.48
C VAL A 34 -12.20 8.24 -1.98
N SER A 35 -12.36 8.07 -3.28
CA SER A 35 -13.64 7.75 -3.90
C SER A 35 -13.50 6.57 -4.84
N TRP A 36 -14.39 5.58 -4.70
CA TRP A 36 -14.44 4.42 -5.58
C TRP A 36 -15.22 4.71 -6.86
N ASN A 37 -14.81 4.10 -7.97
CA ASN A 37 -15.63 4.03 -9.17
C ASN A 37 -16.89 3.16 -8.91
N SER A 38 -17.88 3.21 -9.80
CA SER A 38 -19.13 2.44 -9.66
C SER A 38 -18.95 0.93 -9.65
N ALA A 39 -17.85 0.42 -10.20
CA ALA A 39 -17.52 -1.01 -10.22
C ALA A 39 -16.77 -1.45 -8.94
N GLY A 40 -16.30 -0.52 -8.12
CA GLY A 40 -15.50 -0.81 -6.92
C GLY A 40 -14.13 -1.41 -7.22
N THR A 41 -13.56 -1.14 -8.41
CA THR A 41 -12.28 -1.69 -8.86
C THR A 41 -11.16 -0.69 -8.92
N GLU A 42 -11.49 0.60 -8.95
CA GLU A 42 -10.55 1.72 -8.96
C GLU A 42 -10.96 2.77 -7.94
N SER A 43 -9.99 3.49 -7.42
CA SER A 43 -10.22 4.66 -6.58
C SER A 43 -9.44 5.87 -7.07
N THR A 44 -9.99 7.05 -6.82
CA THR A 44 -9.32 8.33 -7.01
C THR A 44 -9.14 9.03 -5.67
N VAL A 45 -8.14 9.92 -5.60
CA VAL A 45 -7.83 10.72 -4.42
C VAL A 45 -8.09 12.18 -4.72
N ASN A 46 -8.86 12.86 -3.89
CA ASN A 46 -9.06 14.31 -4.00
C ASN A 46 -7.87 15.04 -3.35
N TYR A 47 -6.74 15.10 -4.06
CA TYR A 47 -5.52 15.74 -3.56
C TYR A 47 -5.71 17.23 -3.27
N ARG A 48 -6.51 17.94 -4.06
CA ARG A 48 -6.79 19.36 -3.84
C ARG A 48 -7.46 19.60 -2.49
N ARG A 49 -8.49 18.82 -2.18
CA ARG A 49 -9.17 18.91 -0.89
C ARG A 49 -8.27 18.45 0.26
N LEU A 50 -7.43 17.44 0.02
CA LEU A 50 -6.52 16.93 1.03
C LEU A 50 -5.45 17.97 1.39
N ILE A 51 -4.94 18.73 0.42
CA ILE A 51 -3.95 19.80 0.67
C ILE A 51 -4.55 20.97 1.45
N GLU A 52 -5.85 21.28 1.21
CA GLU A 52 -6.56 22.33 1.94
C GLU A 52 -6.75 22.00 3.43
N ASN A 53 -6.77 20.71 3.80
CA ASN A 53 -6.89 20.22 5.17
C ASN A 53 -5.86 19.12 5.46
N ARG A 54 -4.58 19.45 5.33
CA ARG A 54 -3.46 18.52 5.45
C ARG A 54 -3.16 18.08 6.89
N ALA A 55 -3.48 18.92 7.88
CA ALA A 55 -3.09 18.71 9.28
C ALA A 55 -3.44 17.31 9.85
N PRO A 56 -4.60 16.69 9.55
CA PRO A 56 -4.89 15.32 10.00
C PRO A 56 -3.94 14.27 9.43
N LEU A 57 -3.48 14.42 8.17
CA LEU A 57 -2.48 13.54 7.60
C LEU A 57 -1.13 13.72 8.30
N ASP A 58 -0.68 14.97 8.47
CA ASP A 58 0.60 15.26 9.11
C ASP A 58 0.64 14.71 10.55
N ALA A 59 -0.44 14.87 11.32
CA ALA A 59 -0.54 14.31 12.68
C ALA A 59 -0.51 12.77 12.69
N TYR A 60 -1.15 12.12 11.72
CA TYR A 60 -1.08 10.67 11.58
C TYR A 60 0.34 10.19 11.23
N LEU A 61 1.00 10.85 10.29
CA LEU A 61 2.38 10.53 9.91
C LEU A 61 3.38 10.76 11.05
N GLU A 62 3.16 11.79 11.86
CA GLU A 62 3.94 12.02 13.07
C GLU A 62 3.78 10.85 14.06
N SER A 63 2.56 10.37 14.27
CA SER A 63 2.31 9.20 15.15
C SER A 63 2.99 7.91 14.65
N LEU A 64 3.11 7.72 13.33
CA LEU A 64 3.89 6.62 12.76
C LEU A 64 5.39 6.79 13.02
N SER A 65 5.87 8.03 12.91
CA SER A 65 7.29 8.37 13.08
C SER A 65 7.77 8.28 14.54
N GLU A 66 6.85 8.31 15.50
CA GLU A 66 7.13 8.14 16.93
C GLU A 66 7.37 6.68 17.32
N VAL A 67 6.91 5.72 16.52
CA VAL A 67 7.11 4.29 16.76
C VAL A 67 8.57 3.91 16.54
N ASP A 68 9.22 3.39 17.55
CA ASP A 68 10.58 2.87 17.42
C ASP A 68 10.60 1.38 17.04
N THR A 69 11.80 0.87 16.73
CA THR A 69 11.98 -0.52 16.30
C THR A 69 11.60 -1.51 17.39
N ASP A 70 11.93 -1.24 18.66
CA ASP A 70 11.66 -2.16 19.76
C ASP A 70 10.16 -2.29 20.02
N GLU A 71 9.42 -1.18 19.96
CA GLU A 71 7.97 -1.18 20.03
C GLU A 71 7.36 -1.95 18.85
N PHE A 72 7.75 -1.63 17.62
CA PHE A 72 7.29 -2.29 16.39
C PHE A 72 7.55 -3.81 16.42
N ASP A 73 8.74 -4.24 16.82
CA ASP A 73 9.12 -5.66 16.87
C ASP A 73 8.35 -6.45 17.94
N SER A 74 7.77 -5.76 18.93
CA SER A 74 6.92 -6.38 19.95
C SER A 74 5.52 -6.74 19.47
N TRP A 75 5.09 -6.20 18.32
CA TRP A 75 3.73 -6.37 17.78
C TRP A 75 3.54 -7.71 17.08
N ARG A 76 2.28 -8.10 16.90
CA ARG A 76 1.93 -9.23 16.04
C ARG A 76 2.32 -8.93 14.59
N GLU A 77 2.73 -9.95 13.86
CA GLU A 77 3.12 -9.82 12.43
C GLU A 77 2.05 -9.11 11.58
N ALA A 78 0.76 -9.42 11.82
CA ALA A 78 -0.34 -8.76 11.11
C ALA A 78 -0.43 -7.26 11.41
N ASP A 79 -0.16 -6.83 12.65
CA ASP A 79 -0.14 -5.41 13.03
C ASP A 79 1.09 -4.71 12.43
N GLN A 80 2.24 -5.39 12.41
CA GLN A 80 3.45 -4.89 11.75
C GLN A 80 3.23 -4.66 10.26
N LEU A 81 2.64 -5.64 9.55
CA LEU A 81 2.40 -5.52 8.11
C LEU A 81 1.35 -4.44 7.80
N ALA A 82 0.25 -4.37 8.56
CA ALA A 82 -0.75 -3.31 8.43
C ALA A 82 -0.14 -1.92 8.64
N PHE A 83 0.69 -1.75 9.66
CA PHE A 83 1.43 -0.51 9.93
C PHE A 83 2.31 -0.10 8.74
N LEU A 84 3.10 -1.02 8.20
CA LEU A 84 4.01 -0.74 7.08
C LEU A 84 3.25 -0.37 5.79
N ILE A 85 2.13 -1.06 5.49
CA ILE A 85 1.27 -0.73 4.34
C ILE A 85 0.67 0.67 4.52
N ASN A 86 0.15 0.98 5.70
CA ASN A 86 -0.42 2.30 5.99
C ASN A 86 0.65 3.40 5.98
N ALA A 87 1.84 3.13 6.49
CA ALA A 87 2.97 4.06 6.43
C ALA A 87 3.36 4.36 4.98
N TYR A 88 3.55 3.33 4.14
CA TYR A 88 3.82 3.50 2.72
C TYR A 88 2.77 4.37 2.04
N ASN A 89 1.48 4.06 2.23
CA ASN A 89 0.37 4.79 1.63
C ASN A 89 0.28 6.23 2.14
N GLY A 90 0.42 6.44 3.44
CA GLY A 90 0.38 7.77 4.05
C GLY A 90 1.53 8.67 3.60
N PHE A 91 2.76 8.14 3.59
CA PHE A 91 3.92 8.89 3.09
C PHE A 91 3.88 9.09 1.57
N THR A 92 3.27 8.16 0.80
CA THR A 92 3.02 8.39 -0.63
C THR A 92 2.07 9.58 -0.82
N LEU A 93 0.97 9.67 -0.06
CA LEU A 93 0.08 10.84 -0.10
C LEU A 93 0.84 12.12 0.23
N ALA A 94 1.66 12.13 1.30
CA ALA A 94 2.46 13.30 1.66
C ALA A 94 3.43 13.72 0.54
N LEU A 95 4.12 12.76 -0.08
CA LEU A 95 5.04 13.03 -1.19
C LEU A 95 4.32 13.68 -2.38
N ILE A 96 3.10 13.22 -2.71
CA ILE A 96 2.29 13.85 -3.75
C ILE A 96 1.89 15.26 -3.34
N LEU A 97 1.39 15.48 -2.11
CA LEU A 97 0.97 16.80 -1.64
C LEU A 97 2.10 17.82 -1.62
N ASP A 98 3.32 17.41 -1.27
CA ASP A 98 4.51 18.26 -1.25
C ASP A 98 4.92 18.75 -2.65
N ASN A 99 4.43 18.05 -3.70
CA ASN A 99 4.78 18.35 -5.09
C ASN A 99 3.57 18.71 -5.96
N TYR A 100 2.37 18.74 -5.37
CA TYR A 100 1.13 19.00 -6.10
C TYR A 100 1.02 20.48 -6.54
N PRO A 101 0.53 20.80 -7.78
CA PRO A 101 -0.02 19.87 -8.75
C PRO A 101 1.05 19.18 -9.62
N ILE A 102 0.87 17.90 -9.89
CA ILE A 102 1.71 17.09 -10.78
C ILE A 102 0.85 16.10 -11.58
N ASP A 103 1.29 15.70 -12.77
CA ASP A 103 0.58 14.73 -13.61
C ASP A 103 0.93 13.27 -13.25
N SER A 104 2.01 13.04 -12.51
CA SER A 104 2.52 11.73 -12.17
C SER A 104 3.53 11.81 -11.02
N ILE A 105 3.56 10.82 -10.13
CA ILE A 105 4.61 10.66 -9.12
C ILE A 105 6.01 10.64 -9.75
N ARG A 106 6.12 10.17 -11.00
CA ARG A 106 7.38 10.12 -11.75
C ARG A 106 7.95 11.51 -12.12
N ASN A 107 7.15 12.57 -11.98
CA ASN A 107 7.60 13.95 -12.19
C ASN A 107 8.30 14.55 -10.96
N ILE A 108 8.32 13.84 -9.83
CA ILE A 108 8.93 14.31 -8.58
C ILE A 108 10.45 14.12 -8.64
N GLY A 109 11.15 15.13 -8.17
CA GLY A 109 12.60 15.15 -8.13
C GLY A 109 13.25 15.57 -9.44
N ARG A 110 14.58 15.32 -9.56
CA ARG A 110 15.34 15.60 -10.77
C ARG A 110 15.21 14.45 -11.76
N PHE A 111 15.41 14.69 -13.08
CA PHE A 111 15.21 13.69 -14.13
C PHE A 111 16.02 12.36 -13.95
N TRP A 112 17.07 12.37 -13.11
CA TRP A 112 17.87 11.17 -12.77
C TRP A 112 17.52 10.57 -11.40
N GLN A 113 16.59 11.17 -10.65
CA GLN A 113 16.18 10.67 -9.33
C GLN A 113 14.99 9.74 -9.47
N ASN A 114 15.01 8.66 -8.70
CA ASN A 114 13.84 7.83 -8.48
C ASN A 114 13.02 8.44 -7.34
N PRO A 115 11.77 8.88 -7.56
CA PRO A 115 10.93 9.47 -6.51
C PRO A 115 10.81 8.61 -5.26
N TRP A 116 10.71 7.31 -5.44
CA TRP A 116 10.57 6.35 -4.33
C TRP A 116 11.84 6.22 -3.48
N ARG A 117 13.00 6.72 -3.95
CA ARG A 117 14.29 6.71 -3.25
C ARG A 117 14.68 8.06 -2.66
N ILE A 118 13.80 9.04 -2.69
CA ILE A 118 13.98 10.30 -1.99
C ILE A 118 13.72 10.06 -0.51
N ARG A 119 14.73 10.30 0.35
CA ARG A 119 14.57 10.27 1.79
C ARG A 119 13.84 11.53 2.24
N PHE A 120 12.71 11.38 2.91
CA PHE A 120 11.90 12.54 3.32
C PHE A 120 11.07 12.30 4.57
N PHE A 121 11.13 11.13 5.18
CA PHE A 121 10.38 10.82 6.38
C PHE A 121 11.18 9.96 7.34
N TRP A 122 10.80 10.04 8.62
CA TRP A 122 11.35 9.24 9.70
C TRP A 122 10.40 8.09 10.02
N LEU A 123 10.91 6.87 10.11
CA LEU A 123 10.13 5.68 10.46
C LEU A 123 11.04 4.65 11.13
N LEU A 124 10.56 4.00 12.19
CA LEU A 124 11.29 2.95 12.92
C LEU A 124 12.71 3.40 13.29
N GLY A 125 12.85 4.62 13.79
CA GLY A 125 14.13 5.16 14.25
C GLY A 125 15.13 5.52 13.13
N SER A 126 14.70 5.61 11.87
CA SER A 126 15.58 5.87 10.71
C SER A 126 14.99 6.84 9.71
N ASP A 127 15.86 7.58 9.02
CA ASP A 127 15.49 8.38 7.84
C ASP A 127 15.28 7.45 6.65
N MET A 128 14.05 7.40 6.10
CA MET A 128 13.64 6.41 5.12
C MET A 128 13.11 7.02 3.81
N HIS A 129 12.93 6.14 2.85
CA HIS A 129 12.25 6.38 1.59
C HIS A 129 11.28 5.23 1.27
N LEU A 130 10.31 5.47 0.38
CA LEU A 130 9.24 4.51 0.06
C LEU A 130 9.77 3.15 -0.43
N ASP A 131 10.75 3.17 -1.34
CA ASP A 131 11.39 1.98 -1.89
C ASP A 131 12.02 1.09 -0.78
N GLN A 132 12.52 1.70 0.31
CA GLN A 132 13.06 0.98 1.45
C GLN A 132 11.96 0.26 2.24
N VAL A 133 10.84 0.93 2.50
CA VAL A 133 9.70 0.32 3.20
C VAL A 133 9.15 -0.86 2.41
N GLU A 134 8.96 -0.71 1.09
CA GLU A 134 8.40 -1.75 0.24
C GLU A 134 9.38 -2.90 0.01
N HIS A 135 10.61 -2.60 -0.44
CA HIS A 135 11.52 -3.63 -0.95
C HIS A 135 12.45 -4.22 0.10
N GLU A 136 12.85 -3.43 1.11
CA GLU A 136 13.83 -3.88 2.10
C GLU A 136 13.16 -4.37 3.39
N ILE A 137 11.90 -3.91 3.68
CA ILE A 137 11.20 -4.30 4.90
C ILE A 137 10.01 -5.22 4.59
N ILE A 138 9.02 -4.77 3.80
CA ILE A 138 7.81 -5.58 3.54
C ILE A 138 8.15 -6.82 2.72
N ARG A 139 8.96 -6.67 1.65
CA ARG A 139 9.31 -7.75 0.73
C ARG A 139 10.57 -8.53 1.14
N GLU A 140 11.10 -8.29 2.33
CA GLU A 140 12.24 -9.09 2.83
C GLU A 140 11.84 -10.58 2.86
N PRO A 141 12.58 -11.46 2.13
CA PRO A 141 12.23 -12.88 2.06
C PRO A 141 12.23 -13.54 3.46
N GLY A 142 11.18 -14.27 3.76
CA GLY A 142 10.99 -14.95 5.04
C GLY A 142 10.43 -14.07 6.16
N ARG A 143 10.12 -12.78 5.89
CA ARG A 143 9.51 -11.91 6.89
C ARG A 143 7.97 -12.02 6.89
N PHE A 144 7.34 -11.60 5.79
CA PHE A 144 5.88 -11.67 5.66
C PHE A 144 5.46 -12.65 4.57
N ASP A 145 6.27 -12.82 3.51
CA ASP A 145 6.02 -13.68 2.34
C ASP A 145 4.59 -13.56 1.77
N GLU A 146 4.06 -12.34 1.76
CA GLU A 146 2.67 -12.03 1.41
C GLU A 146 2.59 -11.25 0.07
N PRO A 147 2.39 -11.92 -1.08
CA PRO A 147 2.40 -11.25 -2.38
C PRO A 147 1.20 -10.32 -2.62
N ARG A 148 0.11 -10.45 -1.83
CA ARG A 148 -1.07 -9.57 -1.96
C ARG A 148 -0.76 -8.13 -1.52
N ILE A 149 0.40 -7.87 -0.90
CA ILE A 149 0.84 -6.49 -0.59
C ILE A 149 0.93 -5.63 -1.83
N HIS A 150 1.19 -6.23 -2.99
CA HIS A 150 1.23 -5.53 -4.26
C HIS A 150 -0.13 -4.98 -4.71
N PHE A 151 -1.21 -5.35 -4.04
CA PHE A 151 -2.55 -4.79 -4.22
C PHE A 151 -2.99 -3.90 -3.05
N ALA A 152 -2.10 -3.65 -2.08
CA ALA A 152 -2.34 -2.85 -0.88
C ALA A 152 -1.50 -1.57 -0.85
N VAL A 153 -0.26 -1.61 -1.34
CA VAL A 153 0.60 -0.43 -1.47
C VAL A 153 0.25 0.35 -2.73
N ASN A 154 -0.03 1.65 -2.57
CA ASN A 154 -0.48 2.50 -3.67
C ASN A 154 0.58 3.54 -4.04
N CYS A 155 0.98 3.57 -5.30
CA CYS A 155 1.99 4.49 -5.83
C CYS A 155 1.38 5.75 -6.48
N ALA A 156 0.16 6.12 -6.13
CA ALA A 156 -0.54 7.32 -6.60
C ALA A 156 -0.72 7.39 -8.13
N SER A 157 -0.84 6.24 -8.81
CA SER A 157 -1.07 6.22 -10.26
C SER A 157 -2.33 5.44 -10.65
N VAL A 158 -2.94 5.77 -11.79
CA VAL A 158 -4.11 5.09 -12.35
C VAL A 158 -3.86 3.59 -12.53
N GLY A 159 -2.65 3.20 -12.93
CA GLY A 159 -2.27 1.80 -13.09
C GLY A 159 -2.11 1.02 -11.78
N CYS A 160 -2.03 1.71 -10.63
CA CYS A 160 -1.95 1.09 -9.31
C CYS A 160 -3.24 0.36 -8.94
N PRO A 161 -3.16 -0.65 -8.06
CA PRO A 161 -4.32 -1.07 -7.29
C PRO A 161 -4.93 0.10 -6.54
N ALA A 162 -6.23 0.04 -6.31
CA ALA A 162 -6.94 1.12 -5.64
C ALA A 162 -6.39 1.39 -4.24
N LEU A 163 -6.21 2.66 -3.89
CA LEU A 163 -6.08 3.04 -2.48
C LEU A 163 -7.44 2.80 -1.81
N ARG A 164 -7.45 2.07 -0.69
CA ARG A 164 -8.69 1.83 0.06
C ARG A 164 -9.16 3.11 0.74
N ASP A 165 -10.45 3.25 0.93
CA ASP A 165 -11.09 4.32 1.72
C ASP A 165 -11.08 4.01 3.23
N GLU A 166 -10.30 3.03 3.65
CA GLU A 166 -10.02 2.67 5.04
C GLU A 166 -8.56 2.22 5.20
N ALA A 167 -8.01 2.35 6.40
CA ALA A 167 -6.68 1.81 6.72
C ALA A 167 -6.70 0.28 6.81
N PHE A 168 -5.55 -0.33 6.56
CA PHE A 168 -5.33 -1.73 6.88
C PHE A 168 -5.18 -1.89 8.40
N VAL A 169 -5.79 -2.94 8.96
CA VAL A 169 -5.73 -3.24 10.41
C VAL A 169 -5.44 -4.72 10.63
N GLY A 170 -4.58 -5.04 11.59
CA GLY A 170 -4.09 -6.41 11.80
C GLY A 170 -5.18 -7.45 11.93
N ASP A 171 -6.25 -7.17 12.67
CA ASP A 171 -7.36 -8.10 12.90
C ASP A 171 -8.19 -8.42 11.65
N ARG A 172 -8.12 -7.58 10.61
CA ARG A 172 -8.82 -7.74 9.32
C ARG A 172 -7.89 -7.84 8.13
N LEU A 173 -6.57 -7.88 8.36
CA LEU A 173 -5.56 -7.74 7.32
C LEU A 173 -5.74 -8.75 6.20
N ASP A 174 -5.92 -10.03 6.53
CA ASP A 174 -6.12 -11.08 5.54
C ASP A 174 -7.34 -10.82 4.64
N ALA A 175 -8.46 -10.45 5.24
CA ALA A 175 -9.68 -10.13 4.49
C ALA A 175 -9.53 -8.87 3.64
N GLN A 176 -8.81 -7.85 4.13
CA GLN A 176 -8.56 -6.61 3.40
C GLN A 176 -7.59 -6.83 2.22
N LEU A 177 -6.57 -7.65 2.39
CA LEU A 177 -5.64 -8.02 1.32
C LEU A 177 -6.34 -8.83 0.23
N GLU A 178 -7.21 -9.79 0.63
CA GLU A 178 -7.98 -10.57 -0.31
C GLU A 178 -8.97 -9.71 -1.10
N ASP A 179 -9.74 -8.84 -0.44
CA ASP A 179 -10.67 -7.91 -1.09
C ASP A 179 -9.93 -6.96 -2.06
N SER A 180 -8.76 -6.44 -1.69
CA SER A 180 -7.94 -5.61 -2.59
C SER A 180 -7.46 -6.39 -3.80
N THR A 181 -7.05 -7.64 -3.60
CA THR A 181 -6.63 -8.56 -4.68
C THR A 181 -7.78 -8.83 -5.64
N GLU A 182 -8.95 -9.22 -5.13
CA GLU A 182 -10.12 -9.51 -5.97
C GLU A 182 -10.58 -8.28 -6.76
N ARG A 183 -10.65 -7.10 -6.14
CA ARG A 183 -11.00 -5.84 -6.80
C ARG A 183 -10.06 -5.53 -7.94
N PHE A 184 -8.75 -5.65 -7.71
CA PHE A 184 -7.75 -5.41 -8.73
C PHE A 184 -7.84 -6.41 -9.89
N LEU A 185 -8.00 -7.70 -9.60
CA LEU A 185 -8.10 -8.74 -10.62
C LEU A 185 -9.39 -8.66 -11.45
N ARG A 186 -10.49 -8.16 -10.86
CA ARG A 186 -11.77 -7.95 -11.56
C ARG A 186 -11.73 -6.76 -12.54
N ASP A 187 -10.77 -5.88 -12.42
CA ASP A 187 -10.64 -4.75 -13.33
C ASP A 187 -10.19 -5.18 -14.73
N ARG A 188 -11.12 -5.18 -15.64
CA ARG A 188 -10.89 -5.61 -17.04
C ARG A 188 -10.01 -4.66 -17.83
N THR A 189 -9.76 -3.46 -17.37
CA THR A 189 -8.81 -2.53 -17.98
C THR A 189 -7.38 -2.96 -17.74
N ARG A 190 -7.12 -3.61 -16.59
CA ARG A 190 -5.79 -4.02 -16.09
C ARG A 190 -5.56 -5.54 -16.10
N ASN A 191 -6.63 -6.35 -16.09
CA ASN A 191 -6.54 -7.81 -16.01
C ASN A 191 -7.71 -8.43 -16.78
N ARG A 192 -7.44 -9.17 -17.88
CA ARG A 192 -8.49 -9.73 -18.72
C ARG A 192 -8.03 -10.94 -19.51
N TYR A 193 -8.94 -11.82 -19.83
CA TYR A 193 -8.72 -12.81 -20.89
C TYR A 193 -9.00 -12.15 -22.25
N ASN A 194 -8.03 -12.26 -23.15
CA ASN A 194 -8.15 -11.80 -24.54
C ASN A 194 -8.43 -13.00 -25.46
N ALA A 195 -9.70 -13.18 -25.83
CA ALA A 195 -10.14 -14.30 -26.66
C ALA A 195 -9.54 -14.30 -28.08
N ALA A 196 -9.18 -13.12 -28.62
CA ALA A 196 -8.59 -13.03 -29.96
C ALA A 196 -7.19 -13.66 -30.02
N ASN A 197 -6.46 -13.64 -28.91
CA ASN A 197 -5.10 -14.11 -28.83
C ASN A 197 -4.96 -15.36 -27.94
N ASP A 198 -6.06 -15.89 -27.40
CA ASP A 198 -6.08 -16.97 -26.38
C ASP A 198 -5.08 -16.69 -25.25
N ARG A 199 -5.21 -15.53 -24.63
CA ARG A 199 -4.18 -15.03 -23.72
C ARG A 199 -4.77 -14.32 -22.50
N LEU A 200 -4.22 -14.58 -21.33
CA LEU A 200 -4.47 -13.84 -20.12
C LEU A 200 -3.56 -12.61 -20.09
N GLU A 201 -4.14 -11.42 -20.30
CA GLU A 201 -3.43 -10.14 -20.26
C GLU A 201 -3.60 -9.55 -18.86
N VAL A 202 -2.49 -9.38 -18.15
CA VAL A 202 -2.47 -8.88 -16.76
C VAL A 202 -1.62 -7.63 -16.62
N SER A 203 -1.79 -6.91 -15.52
CA SER A 203 -1.00 -5.72 -15.20
C SER A 203 0.50 -6.00 -15.21
N SER A 204 1.29 -4.97 -15.57
CA SER A 204 2.75 -5.00 -15.46
C SER A 204 3.27 -5.24 -14.03
N ILE A 205 2.45 -5.05 -13.00
CA ILE A 205 2.78 -5.40 -11.60
C ILE A 205 3.23 -6.86 -11.50
N PHE A 206 2.52 -7.79 -12.16
CA PHE A 206 2.88 -9.19 -12.17
C PHE A 206 4.22 -9.51 -12.86
N ARG A 207 4.68 -8.64 -13.75
CA ARG A 207 6.02 -8.75 -14.35
C ARG A 207 7.10 -8.20 -13.43
N TRP A 208 6.81 -7.08 -12.75
CA TRP A 208 7.80 -6.42 -11.89
C TRP A 208 8.06 -7.20 -10.61
N TYR A 209 7.03 -7.82 -10.07
CA TYR A 209 7.03 -8.54 -8.79
C TYR A 209 6.80 -10.05 -8.94
N GLY A 210 7.06 -10.59 -10.13
CA GLY A 210 6.82 -12.00 -10.46
C GLY A 210 7.41 -12.98 -9.44
N GLU A 211 8.60 -12.67 -8.93
CA GLU A 211 9.30 -13.50 -7.95
C GLU A 211 8.51 -13.72 -6.64
N ASP A 212 7.73 -12.72 -6.19
CA ASP A 212 6.96 -12.84 -4.96
C ASP A 212 5.76 -13.79 -5.16
N PHE A 213 5.08 -13.70 -6.31
CA PHE A 213 4.01 -14.63 -6.69
C PHE A 213 4.53 -16.05 -6.95
N GLU A 214 5.74 -16.17 -7.53
CA GLU A 214 6.39 -17.46 -7.76
C GLU A 214 6.84 -18.10 -6.45
N ARG A 215 7.31 -17.33 -5.49
CA ARG A 215 7.68 -17.80 -4.16
C ARG A 215 6.48 -18.40 -3.43
N ASP A 216 5.30 -17.77 -3.52
CA ASP A 216 4.07 -18.22 -2.87
C ASP A 216 3.43 -19.44 -3.54
N ALA A 217 3.43 -19.51 -4.89
CA ALA A 217 2.65 -20.51 -5.63
C ALA A 217 3.49 -21.42 -6.55
N GLY A 218 4.82 -21.27 -6.56
CA GLY A 218 5.72 -21.99 -7.45
C GLY A 218 5.77 -21.44 -8.88
N SER A 219 4.77 -20.66 -9.31
CA SER A 219 4.78 -19.92 -10.58
C SER A 219 3.67 -18.85 -10.58
N LEU A 220 3.84 -17.79 -11.37
CA LEU A 220 2.81 -16.79 -11.60
C LEU A 220 1.51 -17.42 -12.15
N ALA A 221 1.61 -18.37 -13.08
CA ALA A 221 0.45 -19.07 -13.63
C ALA A 221 -0.33 -19.86 -12.55
N ALA A 222 0.36 -20.47 -11.60
CA ALA A 222 -0.26 -21.17 -10.50
C ALA A 222 -0.94 -20.21 -9.51
N TRP A 223 -0.34 -19.02 -9.29
CA TRP A 223 -0.92 -17.98 -8.46
C TRP A 223 -2.23 -17.45 -9.08
N LEU A 224 -2.18 -17.04 -10.36
CA LEU A 224 -3.35 -16.53 -11.10
C LEU A 224 -4.47 -17.58 -11.24
N ALA A 225 -4.12 -18.88 -11.31
CA ALA A 225 -5.11 -19.96 -11.38
C ALA A 225 -6.03 -20.03 -10.16
N ARG A 226 -5.61 -19.56 -8.99
CA ARG A 226 -6.44 -19.46 -7.79
C ARG A 226 -7.63 -18.52 -7.99
N TYR A 227 -7.47 -17.54 -8.87
CA TYR A 227 -8.43 -16.46 -9.15
C TYR A 227 -9.05 -16.56 -10.55
N ALA A 228 -9.06 -17.74 -11.16
CA ALA A 228 -9.54 -17.95 -12.53
C ALA A 228 -10.95 -17.37 -12.79
N ASP A 229 -11.82 -17.41 -11.78
CA ASP A 229 -13.20 -16.93 -11.84
C ASP A 229 -13.31 -15.40 -12.01
N LEU A 230 -12.24 -14.68 -11.68
CA LEU A 230 -12.20 -13.22 -11.79
C LEU A 230 -11.82 -12.74 -13.20
N PHE A 231 -11.30 -13.60 -14.08
CA PHE A 231 -10.78 -13.20 -15.39
C PHE A 231 -11.76 -13.40 -16.55
N SER A 232 -12.74 -14.28 -16.40
CA SER A 232 -13.70 -14.58 -17.47
C SER A 232 -15.03 -15.06 -16.90
N ASP A 233 -16.11 -14.79 -17.65
CA ASP A 233 -17.44 -15.38 -17.35
C ASP A 233 -17.64 -16.73 -18.05
N ASP A 234 -16.75 -17.10 -18.99
CA ASP A 234 -16.76 -18.37 -19.71
C ASP A 234 -16.07 -19.47 -18.88
N GLU A 235 -16.82 -20.51 -18.53
CA GLU A 235 -16.30 -21.63 -17.72
C GLU A 235 -15.19 -22.42 -18.42
N GLN A 236 -15.19 -22.51 -19.74
CA GLN A 236 -14.10 -23.17 -20.47
C GLN A 236 -12.81 -22.40 -20.34
N VAL A 237 -12.89 -21.06 -20.42
CA VAL A 237 -11.74 -20.19 -20.20
C VAL A 237 -11.23 -20.27 -18.76
N ARG A 238 -12.14 -20.24 -17.77
CA ARG A 238 -11.77 -20.41 -16.36
C ARG A 238 -11.04 -21.74 -16.13
N GLN A 239 -11.54 -22.83 -16.74
CA GLN A 239 -10.89 -24.14 -16.64
C GLN A 239 -9.51 -24.14 -17.28
N GLN A 240 -9.31 -23.49 -18.43
CA GLN A 240 -8.00 -23.35 -19.06
C GLN A 240 -7.02 -22.58 -18.16
N ILE A 241 -7.49 -21.51 -17.48
CA ILE A 241 -6.68 -20.73 -16.53
C ILE A 241 -6.30 -21.60 -15.32
N ARG A 242 -7.27 -22.33 -14.72
CA ARG A 242 -7.00 -23.26 -13.60
C ARG A 242 -5.99 -24.34 -13.97
N GLU A 243 -6.05 -24.83 -15.19
CA GLU A 243 -5.11 -25.84 -15.72
C GLU A 243 -3.80 -25.23 -16.23
N ARG A 244 -3.64 -23.90 -16.14
CA ARG A 244 -2.42 -23.17 -16.55
C ARG A 244 -2.07 -23.35 -18.03
N ARG A 245 -3.09 -23.51 -18.87
CA ARG A 245 -2.96 -23.72 -20.32
C ARG A 245 -3.02 -22.42 -21.13
N VAL A 246 -3.30 -21.29 -20.48
CA VAL A 246 -3.39 -19.97 -21.11
C VAL A 246 -2.04 -19.26 -21.02
N SER A 247 -1.60 -18.68 -22.13
CA SER A 247 -0.38 -17.85 -22.11
C SER A 247 -0.63 -16.53 -21.37
N ILE A 248 0.38 -16.02 -20.66
CA ILE A 248 0.30 -14.75 -19.91
C ILE A 248 0.97 -13.64 -20.72
N GLY A 249 0.33 -12.48 -20.76
CA GLY A 249 0.87 -11.26 -21.31
C GLY A 249 0.70 -10.09 -20.36
N TYR A 250 1.49 -9.04 -20.57
CA TYR A 250 1.50 -7.88 -19.68
C TYR A 250 0.97 -6.66 -20.42
N LEU A 251 0.04 -5.95 -19.77
CA LEU A 251 -0.52 -4.69 -20.24
C LEU A 251 0.41 -3.52 -19.90
N SER A 252 0.29 -2.44 -20.66
CA SER A 252 0.94 -1.18 -20.33
C SER A 252 0.42 -0.64 -19.00
N TYR A 253 1.30 0.01 -18.25
CA TYR A 253 0.97 0.63 -16.98
C TYR A 253 0.71 2.12 -17.17
N ASP A 254 -0.38 2.61 -16.61
CA ASP A 254 -0.73 4.04 -16.63
C ASP A 254 -0.14 4.75 -15.41
N TRP A 255 0.79 5.66 -15.67
CA TRP A 255 1.48 6.45 -14.65
C TRP A 255 0.81 7.79 -14.35
N ALA A 256 -0.33 8.11 -14.99
CA ALA A 256 -1.09 9.31 -14.66
C ALA A 256 -1.51 9.28 -13.18
N LEU A 257 -1.55 10.46 -12.55
CA LEU A 257 -1.98 10.59 -11.16
C LEU A 257 -3.43 10.08 -11.01
N ASN A 258 -3.71 9.36 -9.94
CA ASN A 258 -5.02 8.79 -9.61
C ASN A 258 -5.96 9.83 -8.94
N GLU A 259 -6.17 10.97 -9.62
CA GLU A 259 -6.99 12.10 -9.16
C GLU A 259 -8.43 12.05 -9.71
#